data_a015e5206560f41cb0b2f29960143f37
#
_entry.id   a015e5206560f41cb0b2f29960143f37
#
_cell.length_a   1.000
_cell.length_b   1.000
_cell.length_c   1.000
_cell.angle_alpha   90.00
_cell.angle_beta   90.00
_cell.angle_gamma   90.00
#
_symmetry.space_group_name_H-M   'P 1'
#
loop_
_entity.id
_entity.type
_entity.pdbx_description
1 polymer ?
#
loop_
_entity_poly.entity_id
_entity_poly.type
_entity_poly.pdbx_seq_one_letter_code
_entity_poly.pdbx_strand_id
1 'polypeptide(L)'
;MELVQNNSIVIPPKSHIEQSYGPFYSSQDIYDEINIGSESTFTGSYTFAGVQSEKITINRGCNIAGFGVFSRGFCRNIEIHSDANIVGPYSFQYCSYLNSVQVHENCRISGNHTFSGCGIRELHLGRGIKVFGTGTFYQCENIEHLEIPDNAFFDSIFTFAKCVNLKSVRFGNNVILYGHSMFSSCESLEAVYFGDNVSIYGEDNFNGCPNLRIIEHGANFLNEDKTLRIFEKPYKRVRFEEIPEGVECSIRMESFDENSVIAQTTCGHYFNEDGLRNWVRQNDTCPMCRKKMKC
;
A
#
# COMPACT_ATOMS: atom_id res chain seq x y z
N MET A 1 -12.87 -5.05 -37.07
CA MET A 1 -12.97 -3.78 -36.31
C MET A 1 -11.57 -3.27 -36.17
N GLU A 2 -11.31 -2.06 -36.64
CA GLU A 2 -9.97 -1.44 -36.53
C GLU A 2 -9.77 -1.00 -35.08
N LEU A 3 -8.90 -1.71 -34.35
CA LEU A 3 -8.63 -1.45 -32.92
C LEU A 3 -7.56 -0.37 -32.72
N VAL A 4 -6.81 0.00 -33.75
CA VAL A 4 -5.77 1.03 -33.70
C VAL A 4 -6.31 2.31 -34.31
N GLN A 5 -6.30 3.38 -33.52
CA GLN A 5 -6.76 4.72 -33.91
C GLN A 5 -5.78 5.75 -33.35
N ASN A 6 -5.28 6.65 -34.21
CA ASN A 6 -4.36 7.73 -33.80
C ASN A 6 -3.22 7.22 -32.89
N ASN A 7 -2.53 6.18 -33.31
CA ASN A 7 -1.46 5.51 -32.54
C ASN A 7 -1.86 4.96 -31.16
N SER A 8 -3.15 4.75 -30.94
CA SER A 8 -3.66 4.15 -29.69
C SER A 8 -4.48 2.90 -29.98
N ILE A 9 -4.40 1.92 -29.09
CA ILE A 9 -5.26 0.73 -29.13
C ILE A 9 -6.53 1.08 -28.36
N VAL A 10 -7.68 1.04 -29.03
CA VAL A 10 -8.98 1.33 -28.42
C VAL A 10 -9.86 0.09 -28.47
N ILE A 11 -10.13 -0.47 -27.29
CA ILE A 11 -11.09 -1.56 -27.13
C ILE A 11 -12.46 -0.94 -26.79
N PRO A 12 -13.49 -1.14 -27.60
CA PRO A 12 -14.82 -0.60 -27.34
C PRO A 12 -15.41 -1.09 -26.01
N PRO A 13 -16.31 -0.35 -25.39
CA PRO A 13 -17.01 -0.81 -24.19
C PRO A 13 -17.75 -2.14 -24.43
N LYS A 14 -17.88 -2.95 -23.37
CA LYS A 14 -18.56 -4.26 -23.38
C LYS A 14 -17.98 -5.27 -24.37
N SER A 15 -16.69 -5.10 -24.72
CA SER A 15 -15.98 -6.07 -25.55
C SER A 15 -15.68 -7.34 -24.78
N HIS A 16 -15.71 -8.47 -25.49
CA HIS A 16 -15.32 -9.76 -24.94
C HIS A 16 -14.15 -10.33 -25.74
N ILE A 17 -12.98 -10.41 -25.13
CA ILE A 17 -11.73 -10.81 -25.77
C ILE A 17 -11.28 -12.16 -25.22
N GLU A 18 -11.48 -13.21 -26.01
CA GLU A 18 -11.11 -14.60 -25.66
C GLU A 18 -9.80 -15.03 -26.31
N GLN A 19 -9.36 -14.33 -27.33
CA GLN A 19 -8.17 -14.71 -28.11
C GLN A 19 -6.91 -14.61 -27.25
N SER A 20 -6.23 -15.74 -27.10
CA SER A 20 -4.87 -15.79 -26.52
C SER A 20 -3.83 -15.47 -27.58
N TYR A 21 -2.69 -14.86 -27.17
CA TYR A 21 -1.62 -14.44 -28.06
C TYR A 21 -2.16 -13.61 -29.24
N GLY A 22 -3.00 -12.61 -28.90
CA GLY A 22 -3.68 -11.75 -29.89
C GLY A 22 -2.70 -10.94 -30.78
N PRO A 23 -3.24 -10.12 -31.69
CA PRO A 23 -2.42 -9.37 -32.66
C PRO A 23 -1.42 -8.39 -32.03
N PHE A 24 -1.58 -8.06 -30.76
CA PHE A 24 -0.69 -7.16 -30.01
C PHE A 24 0.36 -7.91 -29.17
N TYR A 25 0.35 -9.25 -29.17
CA TYR A 25 1.34 -10.04 -28.46
C TYR A 25 2.74 -9.79 -29.01
N SER A 26 3.66 -9.31 -28.16
CA SER A 26 5.03 -8.96 -28.51
C SER A 26 5.14 -8.01 -29.72
N SER A 27 4.14 -7.15 -29.92
CA SER A 27 4.19 -6.14 -30.99
C SER A 27 5.40 -5.23 -30.80
N GLN A 28 6.08 -4.92 -31.91
CA GLN A 28 7.19 -3.96 -31.93
C GLN A 28 6.69 -2.51 -32.07
N ASP A 29 5.40 -2.33 -32.31
CA ASP A 29 4.82 -1.01 -32.41
C ASP A 29 4.74 -0.36 -31.03
N ILE A 30 4.96 0.95 -30.99
CA ILE A 30 4.84 1.76 -29.78
C ILE A 30 3.55 2.53 -29.85
N TYR A 31 2.70 2.34 -28.86
CA TYR A 31 1.39 3.04 -28.78
C TYR A 31 1.43 4.14 -27.73
N ASP A 32 0.67 5.22 -27.96
CA ASP A 32 0.52 6.29 -26.98
C ASP A 32 -0.33 5.79 -25.80
N GLU A 33 -1.40 5.05 -26.09
CA GLU A 33 -2.29 4.51 -25.08
C GLU A 33 -2.91 3.17 -25.50
N ILE A 34 -3.18 2.33 -24.52
CA ILE A 34 -4.11 1.20 -24.64
C ILE A 34 -5.31 1.52 -23.76
N ASN A 35 -6.44 1.79 -24.39
CA ASN A 35 -7.69 2.16 -23.72
C ASN A 35 -8.69 1.01 -23.78
N ILE A 36 -8.96 0.38 -22.63
CA ILE A 36 -9.94 -0.70 -22.50
C ILE A 36 -11.28 -0.10 -22.10
N GLY A 37 -12.24 -0.12 -23.01
CA GLY A 37 -13.58 0.41 -22.79
C GLY A 37 -14.30 -0.28 -21.62
N SER A 38 -15.15 0.47 -20.93
CA SER A 38 -15.83 0.02 -19.71
C SER A 38 -16.61 -1.29 -19.89
N GLU A 39 -16.71 -2.07 -18.82
CA GLU A 39 -17.44 -3.35 -18.75
C GLU A 39 -16.88 -4.42 -19.72
N SER A 40 -15.66 -4.24 -20.24
CA SER A 40 -15.03 -5.22 -21.12
C SER A 40 -14.42 -6.37 -20.33
N THR A 41 -14.42 -7.57 -20.93
CA THR A 41 -13.91 -8.80 -20.34
C THR A 41 -12.80 -9.40 -21.19
N PHE A 42 -11.70 -9.77 -20.56
CA PHE A 42 -10.56 -10.45 -21.17
C PHE A 42 -10.37 -11.81 -20.53
N THR A 43 -10.59 -12.87 -21.28
CA THR A 43 -10.33 -14.25 -20.86
C THR A 43 -9.17 -14.88 -21.62
N GLY A 44 -8.79 -14.30 -22.76
CA GLY A 44 -7.61 -14.71 -23.52
C GLY A 44 -6.30 -14.46 -22.77
N SER A 45 -5.37 -15.41 -22.85
CA SER A 45 -4.06 -15.32 -22.20
C SER A 45 -3.07 -14.57 -23.09
N TYR A 46 -2.18 -13.77 -22.46
CA TYR A 46 -1.11 -13.05 -23.12
C TYR A 46 -1.54 -12.09 -24.25
N THR A 47 -2.78 -11.60 -24.21
CA THR A 47 -3.38 -10.80 -25.31
C THR A 47 -2.53 -9.57 -25.67
N PHE A 48 -1.99 -8.88 -24.68
CA PHE A 48 -1.13 -7.69 -24.81
C PHE A 48 0.25 -7.89 -24.17
N ALA A 49 0.68 -9.12 -23.93
CA ALA A 49 1.98 -9.35 -23.31
C ALA A 49 3.12 -8.84 -24.20
N GLY A 50 4.06 -8.12 -23.58
CA GLY A 50 5.19 -7.51 -24.29
C GLY A 50 4.86 -6.28 -25.11
N VAL A 51 3.61 -5.77 -25.05
CA VAL A 51 3.22 -4.55 -25.77
C VAL A 51 3.95 -3.32 -25.23
N GLN A 52 4.21 -2.35 -26.12
CA GLN A 52 4.84 -1.07 -25.76
C GLN A 52 3.80 0.05 -25.81
N SER A 53 3.61 0.76 -24.69
CA SER A 53 2.73 1.93 -24.63
C SER A 53 3.16 2.89 -23.51
N GLU A 54 2.83 4.17 -23.65
CA GLU A 54 3.06 5.13 -22.56
C GLU A 54 2.05 4.93 -21.43
N LYS A 55 0.81 4.59 -21.76
CA LYS A 55 -0.28 4.45 -20.81
C LYS A 55 -1.18 3.25 -21.12
N ILE A 56 -1.67 2.61 -20.05
CA ILE A 56 -2.78 1.63 -20.13
C ILE A 56 -3.92 2.13 -19.26
N THR A 57 -5.10 2.32 -19.84
CA THR A 57 -6.32 2.70 -19.12
C THR A 57 -7.31 1.53 -19.14
N ILE A 58 -7.66 1.03 -17.96
CA ILE A 58 -8.69 0.00 -17.76
C ILE A 58 -9.90 0.67 -17.17
N ASN A 59 -10.93 0.89 -17.98
CA ASN A 59 -12.10 1.61 -17.56
C ASN A 59 -13.00 0.83 -16.59
N ARG A 60 -14.00 1.52 -16.07
CA ARG A 60 -14.90 1.05 -15.02
C ARG A 60 -15.52 -0.31 -15.34
N GLY A 61 -15.56 -1.18 -14.33
CA GLY A 61 -16.24 -2.47 -14.39
C GLY A 61 -15.59 -3.50 -15.31
N CYS A 62 -14.38 -3.24 -15.85
CA CYS A 62 -13.65 -4.22 -16.65
C CYS A 62 -13.25 -5.45 -15.83
N ASN A 63 -13.18 -6.60 -16.50
CA ASN A 63 -12.75 -7.87 -15.92
C ASN A 63 -11.56 -8.44 -16.71
N ILE A 64 -10.37 -8.38 -16.14
CA ILE A 64 -9.14 -8.92 -16.75
C ILE A 64 -8.85 -10.28 -16.12
N ALA A 65 -9.31 -11.35 -16.78
CA ALA A 65 -9.27 -12.72 -16.25
C ALA A 65 -8.25 -13.63 -16.94
N GLY A 66 -7.75 -13.24 -18.09
CA GLY A 66 -6.75 -14.03 -18.84
C GLY A 66 -5.40 -14.06 -18.12
N PHE A 67 -4.63 -15.10 -18.35
CA PHE A 67 -3.28 -15.26 -17.80
C PHE A 67 -2.29 -14.29 -18.49
N GLY A 68 -1.54 -13.51 -17.71
CA GLY A 68 -0.46 -12.68 -18.23
C GLY A 68 -0.86 -11.63 -19.26
N VAL A 69 -2.09 -11.10 -19.23
CA VAL A 69 -2.66 -10.26 -20.30
C VAL A 69 -1.73 -9.14 -20.74
N PHE A 70 -1.08 -8.44 -19.82
CA PHE A 70 -0.15 -7.35 -20.08
C PHE A 70 1.27 -7.65 -19.55
N SER A 71 1.58 -8.91 -19.28
CA SER A 71 2.87 -9.28 -18.69
C SER A 71 4.05 -8.84 -19.57
N ARG A 72 5.15 -8.41 -18.91
CA ARG A 72 6.38 -7.94 -19.57
C ARG A 72 6.15 -6.77 -20.54
N GLY A 73 5.06 -6.03 -20.37
CA GLY A 73 4.79 -4.83 -21.16
C GLY A 73 5.74 -3.69 -20.81
N PHE A 74 5.99 -2.82 -21.80
CA PHE A 74 6.83 -1.64 -21.65
C PHE A 74 5.92 -0.41 -21.52
N CYS A 75 5.11 -0.35 -20.44
CA CYS A 75 4.27 0.82 -20.16
C CYS A 75 4.82 1.60 -18.96
N ARG A 76 4.57 2.91 -18.95
CA ARG A 76 4.99 3.79 -17.85
C ARG A 76 3.90 3.99 -16.81
N ASN A 77 2.66 4.08 -17.26
CA ASN A 77 1.53 4.43 -16.42
C ASN A 77 0.37 3.46 -16.62
N ILE A 78 -0.23 3.03 -15.53
CA ILE A 78 -1.46 2.23 -15.54
C ILE A 78 -2.50 2.93 -14.70
N GLU A 79 -3.70 3.10 -15.28
CA GLU A 79 -4.87 3.61 -14.59
C GLU A 79 -5.99 2.55 -14.61
N ILE A 80 -6.45 2.13 -13.44
CA ILE A 80 -7.50 1.13 -13.25
C ILE A 80 -8.68 1.83 -12.58
N HIS A 81 -9.73 2.06 -13.34
CA HIS A 81 -10.92 2.76 -12.86
C HIS A 81 -11.80 1.91 -11.95
N SER A 82 -12.68 2.59 -11.22
CA SER A 82 -13.51 2.00 -10.16
C SER A 82 -14.25 0.74 -10.60
N ASP A 83 -14.46 -0.17 -9.65
CA ASP A 83 -15.18 -1.42 -9.82
C ASP A 83 -14.54 -2.40 -10.84
N ALA A 84 -13.31 -2.15 -11.30
CA ALA A 84 -12.60 -3.08 -12.17
C ALA A 84 -12.04 -4.27 -11.38
N ASN A 85 -11.99 -5.43 -12.05
CA ASN A 85 -11.50 -6.68 -11.50
C ASN A 85 -10.28 -7.18 -12.29
N ILE A 86 -9.14 -7.31 -11.63
CA ILE A 86 -7.94 -7.93 -12.19
C ILE A 86 -7.77 -9.30 -11.54
N VAL A 87 -8.33 -10.32 -12.17
CA VAL A 87 -8.38 -11.68 -11.59
C VAL A 87 -7.41 -12.65 -12.27
N GLY A 88 -6.89 -12.29 -13.43
CA GLY A 88 -5.93 -13.11 -14.18
C GLY A 88 -4.55 -13.10 -13.50
N PRO A 89 -3.95 -14.27 -13.23
CA PRO A 89 -2.61 -14.32 -12.66
C PRO A 89 -1.58 -13.73 -13.64
N TYR A 90 -0.51 -13.14 -13.08
CA TYR A 90 0.63 -12.56 -13.82
C TYR A 90 0.25 -11.42 -14.79
N SER A 91 -0.93 -10.79 -14.64
CA SER A 91 -1.48 -9.86 -15.66
C SER A 91 -0.53 -8.72 -16.03
N PHE A 92 0.22 -8.17 -15.08
CA PHE A 92 1.21 -7.11 -15.32
C PHE A 92 2.61 -7.50 -14.82
N GLN A 93 2.87 -8.80 -14.64
CA GLN A 93 4.14 -9.26 -14.10
C GLN A 93 5.32 -8.80 -14.94
N TYR A 94 6.40 -8.34 -14.26
CA TYR A 94 7.65 -7.90 -14.88
C TYR A 94 7.51 -6.71 -15.85
N CYS A 95 6.56 -5.82 -15.65
CA CYS A 95 6.54 -4.52 -16.32
C CYS A 95 7.60 -3.61 -15.68
N SER A 96 8.88 -3.82 -16.04
CA SER A 96 10.03 -3.18 -15.37
C SER A 96 10.11 -1.67 -15.59
N TYR A 97 9.48 -1.14 -16.64
CA TYR A 97 9.42 0.29 -16.96
C TYR A 97 8.22 1.00 -16.33
N LEU A 98 7.32 0.24 -15.67
CA LEU A 98 6.13 0.78 -15.05
C LEU A 98 6.51 1.68 -13.87
N ASN A 99 6.21 2.97 -13.99
CA ASN A 99 6.54 3.97 -12.98
C ASN A 99 5.37 4.28 -12.04
N SER A 100 4.16 4.43 -12.59
CA SER A 100 2.98 4.82 -11.82
C SER A 100 1.81 3.87 -12.03
N VAL A 101 1.16 3.49 -10.94
CA VAL A 101 -0.09 2.71 -10.94
C VAL A 101 -1.12 3.45 -10.10
N GLN A 102 -2.21 3.87 -10.75
CA GLN A 102 -3.38 4.46 -10.11
C GLN A 102 -4.52 3.44 -10.12
N VAL A 103 -4.93 2.97 -8.95
CA VAL A 103 -6.11 2.11 -8.79
C VAL A 103 -7.20 2.92 -8.11
N HIS A 104 -8.36 3.06 -8.75
CA HIS A 104 -9.51 3.78 -8.20
C HIS A 104 -10.30 2.92 -7.20
N GLU A 105 -11.40 3.46 -6.71
CA GLU A 105 -12.19 2.87 -5.63
C GLU A 105 -12.82 1.52 -5.99
N ASN A 106 -12.97 0.66 -4.96
CA ASN A 106 -13.68 -0.62 -5.01
C ASN A 106 -13.13 -1.63 -6.03
N CYS A 107 -11.91 -1.44 -6.52
CA CYS A 107 -11.28 -2.41 -7.39
C CYS A 107 -10.95 -3.70 -6.64
N ARG A 108 -10.91 -4.80 -7.39
CA ARG A 108 -10.47 -6.11 -6.91
C ARG A 108 -9.26 -6.60 -7.69
N ILE A 109 -8.20 -6.97 -6.99
CA ILE A 109 -7.02 -7.63 -7.56
C ILE A 109 -6.91 -9.00 -6.91
N SER A 110 -7.13 -10.07 -7.68
CA SER A 110 -7.16 -11.44 -7.13
C SER A 110 -6.29 -12.45 -7.89
N GLY A 111 -5.57 -12.00 -8.90
CA GLY A 111 -4.59 -12.84 -9.59
C GLY A 111 -3.28 -12.97 -8.81
N ASN A 112 -2.66 -14.14 -8.83
CA ASN A 112 -1.32 -14.32 -8.27
C ASN A 112 -0.30 -13.53 -9.09
N HIS A 113 0.67 -12.90 -8.41
CA HIS A 113 1.79 -12.18 -9.01
C HIS A 113 1.39 -11.10 -10.03
N THR A 114 0.23 -10.46 -9.83
CA THR A 114 -0.35 -9.53 -10.82
C THR A 114 0.61 -8.40 -11.20
N PHE A 115 1.26 -7.74 -10.26
CA PHE A 115 2.26 -6.68 -10.48
C PHE A 115 3.65 -7.06 -9.96
N SER A 116 3.94 -8.35 -9.81
CA SER A 116 5.22 -8.80 -9.26
C SER A 116 6.39 -8.39 -10.16
N GLY A 117 7.47 -7.88 -9.56
CA GLY A 117 8.69 -7.49 -10.27
C GLY A 117 8.53 -6.25 -11.16
N CYS A 118 7.54 -5.40 -10.87
CA CYS A 118 7.35 -4.15 -11.59
C CYS A 118 8.23 -3.02 -11.06
N GLY A 119 8.55 -2.06 -11.95
CA GLY A 119 9.37 -0.89 -11.64
C GLY A 119 8.66 0.23 -10.89
N ILE A 120 7.51 -0.03 -10.26
CA ILE A 120 6.59 0.94 -9.67
C ILE A 120 7.31 1.82 -8.63
N ARG A 121 7.22 3.15 -8.79
CA ARG A 121 7.63 4.16 -7.81
C ARG A 121 6.43 4.79 -7.11
N GLU A 122 5.36 5.04 -7.88
CA GLU A 122 4.15 5.70 -7.42
C GLU A 122 2.99 4.70 -7.48
N LEU A 123 2.56 4.22 -6.31
CA LEU A 123 1.43 3.31 -6.18
C LEU A 123 0.32 3.98 -5.39
N HIS A 124 -0.79 4.26 -6.07
CA HIS A 124 -1.99 4.81 -5.46
C HIS A 124 -3.11 3.78 -5.48
N LEU A 125 -3.54 3.39 -4.29
CA LEU A 125 -4.62 2.42 -4.09
C LEU A 125 -5.89 3.14 -3.66
N GLY A 126 -7.00 2.89 -4.32
CA GLY A 126 -8.29 3.50 -4.05
C GLY A 126 -8.99 2.90 -2.82
N ARG A 127 -9.85 3.70 -2.20
CA ARG A 127 -10.65 3.29 -1.04
C ARG A 127 -11.43 2.01 -1.32
N GLY A 128 -11.48 1.11 -0.34
CA GLY A 128 -12.23 -0.14 -0.46
C GLY A 128 -11.61 -1.17 -1.40
N ILE A 129 -10.33 -1.01 -1.77
CA ILE A 129 -9.62 -2.01 -2.57
C ILE A 129 -9.63 -3.37 -1.88
N LYS A 130 -9.77 -4.42 -2.67
CA LYS A 130 -9.68 -5.81 -2.20
C LYS A 130 -8.57 -6.54 -2.93
N VAL A 131 -7.62 -7.08 -2.18
CA VAL A 131 -6.47 -7.81 -2.72
C VAL A 131 -6.49 -9.24 -2.22
N PHE A 132 -6.42 -10.18 -3.15
CA PHE A 132 -6.37 -11.61 -2.89
C PHE A 132 -5.22 -12.27 -3.67
N GLY A 133 -4.89 -13.50 -3.32
CA GLY A 133 -3.87 -14.26 -4.04
C GLY A 133 -2.47 -14.07 -3.46
N THR A 134 -1.46 -14.43 -4.21
CA THR A 134 -0.06 -14.46 -3.74
C THR A 134 0.79 -13.44 -4.50
N GLY A 135 1.61 -12.66 -3.79
CA GLY A 135 2.67 -11.85 -4.37
C GLY A 135 2.22 -10.75 -5.31
N THR A 136 1.06 -10.11 -5.07
CA THR A 136 0.49 -9.12 -6.00
C THR A 136 1.48 -8.03 -6.38
N PHE A 137 2.21 -7.45 -5.42
CA PHE A 137 3.26 -6.43 -5.62
C PHE A 137 4.62 -6.93 -5.12
N TYR A 138 4.86 -8.23 -5.19
CA TYR A 138 6.11 -8.85 -4.77
C TYR A 138 7.30 -8.32 -5.57
N GLN A 139 8.39 -7.96 -4.89
CA GLN A 139 9.60 -7.38 -5.52
C GLN A 139 9.36 -6.09 -6.33
N CYS A 140 8.41 -5.25 -5.94
CA CYS A 140 8.31 -3.88 -6.45
C CYS A 140 9.34 -3.01 -5.71
N GLU A 141 10.61 -3.14 -6.13
CA GLU A 141 11.75 -2.62 -5.37
C GLU A 141 11.85 -1.09 -5.35
N ASN A 142 11.16 -0.37 -6.24
CA ASN A 142 11.26 1.08 -6.35
C ASN A 142 10.22 1.84 -5.49
N ILE A 143 9.31 1.14 -4.81
CA ILE A 143 8.36 1.77 -3.89
C ILE A 143 9.11 2.18 -2.61
N GLU A 144 9.12 3.48 -2.29
CA GLU A 144 9.73 3.99 -1.06
C GLU A 144 8.71 4.26 0.04
N HIS A 145 7.53 4.71 -0.31
CA HIS A 145 6.44 5.00 0.62
C HIS A 145 5.14 4.43 0.11
N LEU A 146 4.37 3.80 1.00
CA LEU A 146 3.11 3.16 0.63
C LEU A 146 1.98 3.67 1.52
N GLU A 147 0.89 4.06 0.89
CA GLU A 147 -0.38 4.37 1.56
C GLU A 147 -1.42 3.29 1.24
N ILE A 148 -1.91 2.62 2.27
CA ILE A 148 -3.03 1.68 2.18
C ILE A 148 -4.29 2.45 2.57
N PRO A 149 -5.27 2.58 1.69
CA PRO A 149 -6.43 3.43 1.92
C PRO A 149 -7.42 2.86 2.94
N ASP A 150 -8.37 3.71 3.34
CA ASP A 150 -9.49 3.27 4.19
C ASP A 150 -10.29 2.12 3.59
N ASN A 151 -10.79 1.24 4.46
CA ASN A 151 -11.61 0.09 4.14
C ASN A 151 -10.94 -0.92 3.17
N ALA A 152 -9.62 -0.91 3.08
CA ALA A 152 -8.88 -1.89 2.29
C ALA A 152 -8.94 -3.27 2.95
N PHE A 153 -9.04 -4.30 2.13
CA PHE A 153 -9.07 -5.68 2.57
C PHE A 153 -8.00 -6.51 1.82
N PHE A 154 -7.14 -7.17 2.58
CA PHE A 154 -6.10 -8.04 2.07
C PHE A 154 -6.28 -9.46 2.62
N ASP A 155 -6.50 -10.41 1.71
CA ASP A 155 -6.45 -11.84 1.99
C ASP A 155 -5.44 -12.46 1.02
N SER A 156 -4.16 -12.25 1.35
CA SER A 156 -3.08 -12.53 0.40
C SER A 156 -1.75 -12.81 1.12
N ILE A 157 -0.87 -13.55 0.45
CA ILE A 157 0.46 -13.91 0.96
C ILE A 157 1.52 -13.15 0.14
N PHE A 158 2.58 -12.64 0.81
CA PHE A 158 3.71 -11.95 0.17
C PHE A 158 3.33 -10.72 -0.68
N THR A 159 2.25 -10.02 -0.37
CA THR A 159 1.71 -8.93 -1.21
C THR A 159 2.76 -7.90 -1.58
N PHE A 160 3.47 -7.34 -0.60
CA PHE A 160 4.55 -6.36 -0.75
C PHE A 160 5.89 -6.91 -0.27
N ALA A 161 6.04 -8.24 -0.20
CA ALA A 161 7.29 -8.82 0.25
C ALA A 161 8.43 -8.50 -0.72
N LYS A 162 9.63 -8.32 -0.15
CA LYS A 162 10.85 -7.91 -0.87
C LYS A 162 10.74 -6.57 -1.62
N CYS A 163 9.89 -5.66 -1.19
CA CYS A 163 9.98 -4.25 -1.57
C CYS A 163 11.14 -3.62 -0.79
N VAL A 164 12.37 -3.92 -1.19
CA VAL A 164 13.59 -3.68 -0.39
C VAL A 164 13.86 -2.23 -0.06
N ASN A 165 13.40 -1.29 -0.90
CA ASN A 165 13.55 0.16 -0.68
C ASN A 165 12.34 0.81 0.02
N LEU A 166 11.32 0.03 0.41
CA LEU A 166 10.15 0.53 1.12
C LEU A 166 10.56 1.03 2.51
N LYS A 167 10.41 2.33 2.78
CA LYS A 167 10.81 3.01 4.02
C LYS A 167 9.67 3.14 5.02
N SER A 168 8.47 3.39 4.52
CA SER A 168 7.30 3.53 5.39
C SER A 168 6.01 3.02 4.77
N VAL A 169 5.12 2.51 5.63
CA VAL A 169 3.75 2.13 5.28
C VAL A 169 2.79 2.88 6.19
N ARG A 170 1.78 3.51 5.61
CA ARG A 170 0.67 4.15 6.32
C ARG A 170 -0.63 3.45 5.94
N PHE A 171 -1.30 2.91 6.94
CA PHE A 171 -2.63 2.32 6.78
C PHE A 171 -3.70 3.34 7.15
N GLY A 172 -4.74 3.43 6.34
CA GLY A 172 -5.97 4.14 6.65
C GLY A 172 -6.80 3.45 7.72
N ASN A 173 -8.05 3.86 7.85
CA ASN A 173 -8.97 3.32 8.85
C ASN A 173 -9.74 2.09 8.32
N ASN A 174 -10.18 1.23 9.25
CA ASN A 174 -10.98 0.03 8.96
C ASN A 174 -10.29 -0.93 7.96
N VAL A 175 -8.97 -1.07 8.03
CA VAL A 175 -8.19 -1.99 7.19
C VAL A 175 -8.13 -3.37 7.83
N ILE A 176 -8.29 -4.40 7.01
CA ILE A 176 -8.22 -5.79 7.45
C ILE A 176 -7.13 -6.53 6.66
N LEU A 177 -6.22 -7.15 7.39
CA LEU A 177 -5.10 -7.93 6.85
C LEU A 177 -5.25 -9.39 7.29
N TYR A 178 -5.68 -10.26 6.39
CA TYR A 178 -5.77 -11.71 6.61
C TYR A 178 -4.56 -12.48 6.05
N GLY A 179 -3.55 -11.79 5.56
CA GLY A 179 -2.43 -12.41 4.86
C GLY A 179 -1.26 -12.76 5.77
N HIS A 180 -0.35 -13.56 5.22
CA HIS A 180 0.93 -13.89 5.85
C HIS A 180 2.08 -13.24 5.09
N SER A 181 3.14 -12.85 5.81
CA SER A 181 4.39 -12.37 5.23
C SER A 181 4.23 -11.21 4.23
N MET A 182 3.20 -10.37 4.41
CA MET A 182 2.82 -9.36 3.40
C MET A 182 3.90 -8.33 3.13
N PHE A 183 4.68 -7.95 4.12
CA PHE A 183 5.80 -7.01 4.04
C PHE A 183 7.13 -7.68 4.41
N SER A 184 7.22 -9.01 4.29
CA SER A 184 8.44 -9.71 4.67
C SER A 184 9.63 -9.29 3.81
N SER A 185 10.81 -9.19 4.42
CA SER A 185 12.06 -8.79 3.76
C SER A 185 12.00 -7.41 3.09
N CYS A 186 11.25 -6.46 3.64
CA CYS A 186 11.35 -5.04 3.32
C CYS A 186 12.51 -4.46 4.11
N GLU A 187 13.72 -4.59 3.58
CA GLU A 187 14.97 -4.32 4.31
C GLU A 187 15.11 -2.88 4.78
N SER A 188 14.60 -1.92 4.01
CA SER A 188 14.66 -0.49 4.34
C SER A 188 13.46 -0.01 5.18
N LEU A 189 12.51 -0.88 5.55
CA LEU A 189 11.30 -0.45 6.26
C LEU A 189 11.64 0.02 7.68
N GLU A 190 11.39 1.29 7.95
CA GLU A 190 11.68 1.96 9.23
C GLU A 190 10.43 2.22 10.06
N ALA A 191 9.29 2.48 9.38
CA ALA A 191 8.08 2.95 10.06
C ALA A 191 6.79 2.37 9.47
N VAL A 192 5.88 1.99 10.37
CA VAL A 192 4.52 1.56 10.04
C VAL A 192 3.53 2.32 10.90
N TYR A 193 2.50 2.90 10.26
CA TYR A 193 1.45 3.67 10.92
C TYR A 193 0.10 3.04 10.60
N PHE A 194 -0.60 2.56 11.61
CA PHE A 194 -1.94 2.00 11.48
C PHE A 194 -2.99 3.05 11.87
N GLY A 195 -4.01 3.22 11.05
CA GLY A 195 -5.18 4.03 11.36
C GLY A 195 -6.08 3.39 12.43
N ASP A 196 -7.27 3.92 12.58
CA ASP A 196 -8.26 3.38 13.52
C ASP A 196 -8.92 2.10 12.97
N ASN A 197 -9.29 1.18 13.86
CA ASN A 197 -9.96 -0.08 13.55
C ASN A 197 -9.20 -0.97 12.54
N VAL A 198 -7.87 -0.97 12.59
CA VAL A 198 -7.06 -1.88 11.78
C VAL A 198 -6.93 -3.22 12.48
N SER A 199 -7.08 -4.31 11.72
CA SER A 199 -6.97 -5.67 12.24
C SER A 199 -5.99 -6.52 11.42
N ILE A 200 -5.07 -7.19 12.10
CA ILE A 200 -4.07 -8.09 11.52
C ILE A 200 -4.33 -9.49 12.05
N TYR A 201 -4.62 -10.44 11.15
CA TYR A 201 -4.92 -11.83 11.48
C TYR A 201 -3.86 -12.84 10.97
N GLY A 202 -2.85 -12.38 10.25
CA GLY A 202 -1.79 -13.24 9.73
C GLY A 202 -0.52 -13.17 10.55
N GLU A 203 0.44 -14.01 10.21
CA GLU A 203 1.74 -14.09 10.88
C GLU A 203 2.86 -13.63 9.95
N ASP A 204 4.03 -13.31 10.51
CA ASP A 204 5.27 -12.97 9.82
C ASP A 204 5.15 -11.75 8.86
N ASN A 205 4.15 -10.89 9.07
CA ASN A 205 3.87 -9.82 8.12
C ASN A 205 5.03 -8.84 7.95
N PHE A 206 5.87 -8.67 8.95
CA PHE A 206 7.04 -7.79 8.92
C PHE A 206 8.35 -8.55 9.22
N ASN A 207 8.36 -9.87 9.01
CA ASN A 207 9.55 -10.68 9.20
C ASN A 207 10.64 -10.28 8.21
N GLY A 208 11.90 -10.18 8.68
CA GLY A 208 13.02 -9.74 7.83
C GLY A 208 13.04 -8.25 7.51
N CYS A 209 12.41 -7.41 8.35
CA CYS A 209 12.50 -5.95 8.32
C CYS A 209 13.43 -5.43 9.43
N PRO A 210 14.76 -5.51 9.27
CA PRO A 210 15.72 -5.27 10.36
C PRO A 210 15.76 -3.82 10.82
N ASN A 211 15.30 -2.90 9.99
CA ASN A 211 15.30 -1.47 10.27
C ASN A 211 13.99 -0.94 10.85
N LEU A 212 12.97 -1.81 11.01
CA LEU A 212 11.66 -1.41 11.53
C LEU A 212 11.77 -1.02 13.01
N ARG A 213 11.53 0.25 13.31
CA ARG A 213 11.69 0.85 14.67
C ARG A 213 10.45 1.61 15.13
N ILE A 214 9.62 2.07 14.21
CA ILE A 214 8.46 2.91 14.51
C ILE A 214 7.22 2.13 14.13
N ILE A 215 6.42 1.77 15.12
CA ILE A 215 5.09 1.19 14.92
C ILE A 215 4.11 2.01 15.75
N GLU A 216 3.22 2.72 15.06
CA GLU A 216 2.16 3.51 15.68
C GLU A 216 0.81 2.99 15.22
N HIS A 217 -0.17 2.99 16.10
CA HIS A 217 -1.53 2.56 15.77
C HIS A 217 -2.58 3.49 16.35
N GLY A 218 -3.74 3.53 15.68
CA GLY A 218 -4.93 4.22 16.12
C GLY A 218 -5.74 3.44 17.16
N ALA A 219 -6.99 3.85 17.34
CA ALA A 219 -7.93 3.20 18.24
C ALA A 219 -8.37 1.82 17.70
N ASN A 220 -8.75 0.92 18.61
CA ASN A 220 -9.27 -0.43 18.28
C ASN A 220 -8.34 -1.25 17.36
N PHE A 221 -7.04 -1.09 17.51
CA PHE A 221 -6.06 -1.88 16.77
C PHE A 221 -6.03 -3.31 17.30
N LEU A 222 -6.27 -4.29 16.42
CA LEU A 222 -6.17 -5.71 16.71
C LEU A 222 -4.96 -6.31 15.99
N ASN A 223 -4.04 -6.90 16.74
CA ASN A 223 -2.88 -7.56 16.18
C ASN A 223 -2.78 -9.00 16.69
N GLU A 224 -2.98 -9.97 15.82
CA GLU A 224 -2.76 -11.40 16.10
C GLU A 224 -1.40 -11.90 15.58
N ASP A 225 -0.64 -11.06 14.87
CA ASP A 225 0.72 -11.37 14.43
C ASP A 225 1.69 -11.33 15.62
N LYS A 226 2.03 -12.50 16.13
CA LYS A 226 2.94 -12.68 17.29
C LYS A 226 4.39 -12.27 16.97
N THR A 227 4.74 -12.11 15.70
CA THR A 227 6.07 -11.68 15.26
C THR A 227 6.19 -10.16 15.21
N LEU A 228 5.07 -9.45 15.09
CA LEU A 228 5.02 -8.01 15.12
C LEU A 228 5.12 -7.50 16.56
N ARG A 229 6.31 -7.09 16.97
CA ARG A 229 6.53 -6.44 18.25
C ARG A 229 6.06 -4.99 18.15
N ILE A 230 4.89 -4.73 18.69
CA ILE A 230 4.42 -3.36 18.90
C ILE A 230 5.20 -2.82 20.11
N PHE A 231 6.06 -1.84 19.86
CA PHE A 231 6.65 -1.10 20.95
C PHE A 231 5.51 -0.27 21.56
N GLU A 232 5.11 -0.59 22.78
CA GLU A 232 4.20 0.30 23.52
C GLU A 232 4.82 1.69 23.51
N LYS A 233 4.03 2.69 23.14
CA LYS A 233 4.50 4.09 23.24
C LYS A 233 4.99 4.29 24.66
N PRO A 234 6.18 4.85 24.86
CA PRO A 234 6.70 5.11 26.21
C PRO A 234 5.92 6.22 26.91
N TYR A 235 4.73 6.52 26.43
CA TYR A 235 3.81 7.51 26.94
C TYR A 235 2.36 7.13 26.60
N LYS A 236 1.42 7.61 27.40
CA LYS A 236 -0.03 7.51 27.14
C LYS A 236 -0.61 8.90 26.87
N ARG A 237 -1.68 8.97 26.05
CA ARG A 237 -2.48 10.19 25.95
C ARG A 237 -3.28 10.39 27.22
N VAL A 238 -3.38 11.65 27.63
CA VAL A 238 -4.17 12.07 28.78
C VAL A 238 -5.02 13.27 28.38
N ARG A 239 -6.19 13.45 29.05
CA ARG A 239 -7.04 14.61 28.84
C ARG A 239 -6.54 15.81 29.64
N PHE A 240 -6.91 17.00 29.22
CA PHE A 240 -6.51 18.25 29.89
C PHE A 240 -6.93 18.27 31.38
N GLU A 241 -8.12 17.76 31.70
CA GLU A 241 -8.63 17.68 33.07
C GLU A 241 -7.85 16.69 33.97
N GLU A 242 -7.03 15.83 33.39
CA GLU A 242 -6.23 14.83 34.13
C GLU A 242 -4.84 15.35 34.52
N ILE A 243 -4.44 16.54 34.06
CA ILE A 243 -3.13 17.12 34.38
C ILE A 243 -3.21 18.07 35.61
N PRO A 244 -2.18 18.09 36.45
CA PRO A 244 -2.11 19.05 37.55
C PRO A 244 -2.08 20.50 37.07
N GLU A 245 -2.67 21.40 37.82
CA GLU A 245 -2.64 22.84 37.56
C GLU A 245 -1.19 23.36 37.49
N GLY A 246 -0.91 24.27 36.53
CA GLY A 246 0.38 24.89 36.35
C GLY A 246 1.46 24.04 35.66
N VAL A 247 1.09 22.88 35.12
CA VAL A 247 2.02 22.06 34.34
C VAL A 247 2.13 22.58 32.90
N GLU A 248 3.36 22.73 32.42
CA GLU A 248 3.68 23.21 31.08
C GLU A 248 4.46 22.14 30.29
N CYS A 249 4.37 22.22 28.97
CA CYS A 249 5.19 21.39 28.08
C CYS A 249 6.63 21.90 28.02
N SER A 250 7.57 21.20 28.62
CA SER A 250 8.99 21.62 28.64
C SER A 250 9.70 21.49 27.28
N ILE A 251 9.10 20.83 26.28
CA ILE A 251 9.64 20.80 24.91
C ILE A 251 9.23 22.05 24.13
N ARG A 252 7.95 22.45 24.23
CA ARG A 252 7.42 23.62 23.52
C ARG A 252 7.44 24.90 24.33
N MET A 253 7.64 24.80 25.65
CA MET A 253 7.59 25.92 26.61
C MET A 253 6.22 26.63 26.57
N GLU A 254 5.16 25.86 26.48
CA GLU A 254 3.78 26.33 26.37
C GLU A 254 2.91 25.65 27.43
N SER A 255 1.94 26.38 27.96
CA SER A 255 0.91 25.83 28.82
C SER A 255 -0.08 24.98 28.01
N PHE A 256 -0.68 23.97 28.63
CA PHE A 256 -1.71 23.17 28.00
C PHE A 256 -3.08 23.85 28.07
N ASP A 257 -3.92 23.57 27.09
CA ASP A 257 -5.33 23.99 27.00
C ASP A 257 -6.25 22.82 26.63
N GLU A 258 -7.54 23.07 26.52
CA GLU A 258 -8.57 22.09 26.18
C GLU A 258 -8.36 21.42 24.80
N ASN A 259 -7.65 22.09 23.88
CA ASN A 259 -7.39 21.61 22.53
C ASN A 259 -6.01 20.92 22.43
N SER A 260 -5.26 20.91 23.50
CA SER A 260 -3.91 20.32 23.53
C SER A 260 -3.98 18.80 23.51
N VAL A 261 -3.26 18.16 22.57
CA VAL A 261 -3.06 16.70 22.57
C VAL A 261 -1.87 16.40 23.48
N ILE A 262 -2.16 15.87 24.67
CA ILE A 262 -1.21 15.74 25.76
C ILE A 262 -0.79 14.29 25.94
N ALA A 263 0.52 14.07 26.11
CA ALA A 263 1.13 12.79 26.38
C ALA A 263 1.82 12.77 27.74
N GLN A 264 1.55 11.75 28.55
CA GLN A 264 2.21 11.49 29.82
C GLN A 264 3.19 10.33 29.67
N THR A 265 4.47 10.58 29.95
CA THR A 265 5.51 9.55 29.99
C THR A 265 5.33 8.56 31.14
N THR A 266 5.97 7.38 31.06
CA THR A 266 5.97 6.37 32.12
C THR A 266 6.57 6.88 33.45
N CYS A 267 7.35 7.95 33.44
CA CYS A 267 7.89 8.63 34.62
C CYS A 267 7.02 9.81 35.10
N GLY A 268 5.83 10.02 34.53
CA GLY A 268 4.83 10.95 35.00
C GLY A 268 4.90 12.38 34.45
N HIS A 269 5.79 12.68 33.51
CA HIS A 269 5.92 14.01 32.92
C HIS A 269 5.01 14.20 31.71
N TYR A 270 4.52 15.42 31.53
CA TYR A 270 3.53 15.79 30.51
C TYR A 270 4.17 16.62 29.41
N PHE A 271 3.77 16.36 28.16
CA PHE A 271 4.28 17.04 26.98
C PHE A 271 3.19 17.13 25.91
N ASN A 272 3.29 18.09 25.01
CA ASN A 272 2.54 18.02 23.76
C ASN A 272 2.97 16.76 23.01
N GLU A 273 1.98 15.95 22.55
CA GLU A 273 2.28 14.64 21.96
C GLU A 273 3.22 14.74 20.78
N ASP A 274 3.05 15.72 19.89
CA ASP A 274 3.91 15.89 18.72
C ASP A 274 5.37 16.21 19.10
N GLY A 275 5.56 17.05 20.12
CA GLY A 275 6.89 17.34 20.66
C GLY A 275 7.56 16.10 21.25
N LEU A 276 6.81 15.34 22.05
CA LEU A 276 7.32 14.11 22.65
C LEU A 276 7.57 13.02 21.60
N ARG A 277 6.68 12.87 20.61
CA ARG A 277 6.84 11.93 19.50
C ARG A 277 8.14 12.19 18.72
N ASN A 278 8.44 13.44 18.42
CA ASN A 278 9.68 13.80 17.74
C ASN A 278 10.92 13.53 18.62
N TRP A 279 10.82 13.73 19.92
CA TRP A 279 11.90 13.43 20.87
C TRP A 279 12.19 11.93 20.95
N VAL A 280 11.16 11.09 21.13
CA VAL A 280 11.33 9.63 21.29
C VAL A 280 11.84 8.92 20.05
N ARG A 281 11.71 9.53 18.86
CA ARG A 281 12.33 9.03 17.62
C ARG A 281 13.86 9.02 17.67
N GLN A 282 14.45 9.89 18.47
CA GLN A 282 15.89 10.09 18.55
C GLN A 282 16.47 9.73 19.91
N ASN A 283 15.63 9.63 20.95
CA ASN A 283 16.05 9.45 22.34
C ASN A 283 15.16 8.41 23.03
N ASP A 284 15.78 7.55 23.83
CA ASP A 284 15.08 6.57 24.69
C ASP A 284 14.82 7.07 26.12
N THR A 285 14.99 8.38 26.36
CA THR A 285 14.87 9.01 27.67
C THR A 285 13.85 10.13 27.71
N CYS A 286 13.26 10.34 28.88
CA CYS A 286 12.34 11.46 29.12
C CYS A 286 13.04 12.81 28.91
N PRO A 287 12.46 13.75 28.15
CA PRO A 287 13.04 15.08 27.91
C PRO A 287 13.34 15.86 29.19
N MET A 288 12.53 15.66 30.22
CA MET A 288 12.61 16.44 31.47
C MET A 288 13.54 15.80 32.50
N CYS A 289 13.37 14.51 32.80
CA CYS A 289 14.14 13.89 33.89
C CYS A 289 15.21 12.90 33.42
N ARG A 290 15.34 12.67 32.11
CA ARG A 290 16.29 11.73 31.47
C ARG A 290 16.19 10.28 31.95
N LYS A 291 15.13 9.92 32.68
CA LYS A 291 14.84 8.52 32.96
C LYS A 291 14.60 7.77 31.65
N LYS A 292 15.18 6.57 31.55
CA LYS A 292 14.93 5.70 30.40
C LYS A 292 13.44 5.37 30.35
N MET A 293 12.83 5.66 29.24
CA MET A 293 11.43 5.32 28.96
C MET A 293 11.45 3.88 28.43
N LYS A 294 10.77 2.96 29.16
CA LYS A 294 10.63 1.58 28.68
C LYS A 294 9.75 1.58 27.45
N CYS A 295 10.30 1.16 26.33
CA CYS A 295 9.55 0.69 25.17
C CYS A 295 9.22 -0.77 25.34
#